data_c49b4be39066c16cd115dcf490fa1e3a
#
_entry.id   c49b4be39066c16cd115dcf490fa1e3a
#
_cell.length_a   1.000
_cell.length_b   1.000
_cell.length_c   1.000
_cell.angle_alpha   90.00
_cell.angle_beta   90.00
_cell.angle_gamma   90.00
#
_symmetry.space_group_name_H-M   'P 1'
#
loop_
_entity.id
_entity.type
_entity.pdbx_description
1 polymer ?
#
loop_
_entity_poly.entity_id
_entity_poly.type
_entity_poly.pdbx_seq_one_letter_code
_entity_poly.pdbx_strand_id
1 'polypeptide(L)'
;MEKVIMGTRLPAKLWLDEVEDSCMSQIMDLTSLPFAFKHIAIMPDAHAGKGMPIGGVLATNGVIVPNAVGVDIGRGMCAIKTNLKAEDFSYTDLTSIMSKIRAVVPLGFDHQNKKQDQELLPQGFDFEEMPVLKNQYEACLKQIGTLGGGNHFIEIQKDTATSDVWVMIHSGSRNIGLKVANHYNKIAQYWNEKWYSEMVSGLAYLPMETQMAKDYFREMNYCVAFAFANRQLMMTRICEAIQAVKPETDFDPMINIAHNYAAWENHFDQDVIVHRKGATRAYEGEIGIIPGSMGTKSYIVEGLGNPESFKSCSHGAGRLMGRKDACRRLSLDEEKERMDQQGIIHGLRSQNELDEAPGAYKDIAQVIANERDLVKPLVELAPMAVIKG
;
A
#
# COMPACT_ATOMS: atom_id res chain seq x y z
N MET A 1 -20.31 6.50 -4.80
CA MET A 1 -20.45 6.86 -3.35
C MET A 1 -21.74 6.27 -2.82
N GLU A 2 -21.67 5.50 -1.73
CA GLU A 2 -22.82 4.76 -1.19
C GLU A 2 -23.62 5.57 -0.16
N LYS A 3 -22.94 6.25 0.78
CA LYS A 3 -23.63 7.06 1.79
C LYS A 3 -22.82 8.24 2.32
N VAL A 4 -23.51 9.20 2.88
CA VAL A 4 -22.95 10.33 3.63
C VAL A 4 -23.42 10.23 5.07
N ILE A 5 -22.47 10.28 6.03
CA ILE A 5 -22.75 10.33 7.47
C ILE A 5 -22.45 11.73 7.97
N MET A 6 -23.35 12.27 8.79
CA MET A 6 -23.08 13.53 9.48
C MET A 6 -22.21 13.25 10.69
N GLY A 7 -21.00 13.80 10.67
CA GLY A 7 -20.06 13.70 11.79
C GLY A 7 -20.25 14.86 12.79
N THR A 8 -19.33 14.95 13.74
CA THR A 8 -19.35 15.97 14.81
C THR A 8 -19.18 17.39 14.23
N ARG A 9 -18.27 17.58 13.28
CA ARG A 9 -17.96 18.87 12.67
C ARG A 9 -18.10 18.83 11.14
N LEU A 10 -17.66 17.77 10.50
CA LEU A 10 -17.68 17.57 9.05
C LEU A 10 -18.41 16.28 8.70
N PRO A 11 -19.01 16.18 7.50
CA PRO A 11 -19.53 14.91 7.02
C PRO A 11 -18.39 13.94 6.63
N ALA A 12 -18.70 12.65 6.67
CA ALA A 12 -17.91 11.60 6.05
C ALA A 12 -18.65 11.00 4.85
N LYS A 13 -17.95 10.84 3.72
CA LYS A 13 -18.45 10.26 2.48
C LYS A 13 -17.87 8.86 2.31
N LEU A 14 -18.73 7.85 2.23
CA LEU A 14 -18.39 6.45 2.25
C LEU A 14 -18.72 5.79 0.92
N TRP A 15 -17.79 4.97 0.42
CA TRP A 15 -17.96 4.10 -0.74
C TRP A 15 -18.19 2.64 -0.34
N LEU A 16 -18.69 2.41 0.88
CA LEU A 16 -19.08 1.11 1.39
C LEU A 16 -20.33 1.23 2.26
N ASP A 17 -21.16 0.18 2.29
CA ASP A 17 -22.39 0.14 3.04
C ASP A 17 -22.19 -0.23 4.50
N GLU A 18 -21.39 -1.27 4.73
CA GLU A 18 -21.14 -1.82 6.06
C GLU A 18 -19.75 -1.42 6.55
N VAL A 19 -19.70 -0.90 7.75
CA VAL A 19 -18.48 -0.46 8.45
C VAL A 19 -18.48 -1.09 9.84
N GLU A 20 -17.40 -1.77 10.21
CA GLU A 20 -17.25 -2.29 11.58
C GLU A 20 -17.22 -1.16 12.62
N ASP A 21 -17.71 -1.42 13.83
CA ASP A 21 -17.88 -0.38 14.89
C ASP A 21 -16.57 0.34 15.22
N SER A 22 -15.46 -0.38 15.25
CA SER A 22 -14.13 0.20 15.53
C SER A 22 -13.67 1.14 14.41
N CYS A 23 -13.94 0.81 13.16
CA CYS A 23 -13.68 1.69 12.01
C CYS A 23 -14.61 2.90 12.01
N MET A 24 -15.90 2.70 12.31
CA MET A 24 -16.87 3.79 12.43
C MET A 24 -16.47 4.80 13.51
N SER A 25 -16.02 4.32 14.68
CA SER A 25 -15.50 5.21 15.73
C SER A 25 -14.35 6.08 15.23
N GLN A 26 -13.39 5.50 14.50
CA GLN A 26 -12.27 6.25 13.91
C GLN A 26 -12.73 7.24 12.84
N ILE A 27 -13.75 6.91 12.05
CA ILE A 27 -14.34 7.85 11.08
C ILE A 27 -14.94 9.05 11.80
N MET A 28 -15.69 8.82 12.87
CA MET A 28 -16.29 9.89 13.68
C MET A 28 -15.23 10.78 14.32
N ASP A 29 -14.13 10.20 14.81
CA ASP A 29 -12.97 10.94 15.31
C ASP A 29 -12.38 11.87 14.26
N LEU A 30 -12.19 11.40 13.02
CA LEU A 30 -11.70 12.24 11.92
C LEU A 30 -12.64 13.41 11.61
N THR A 31 -13.95 13.21 11.69
CA THR A 31 -14.95 14.27 11.43
C THR A 31 -14.93 15.40 12.47
N SER A 32 -14.33 15.16 13.65
CA SER A 32 -14.22 16.14 14.74
C SER A 32 -12.99 17.05 14.63
N LEU A 33 -11.99 16.70 13.79
CA LEU A 33 -10.72 17.42 13.70
C LEU A 33 -10.92 18.87 13.23
N PRO A 34 -10.41 19.87 13.98
CA PRO A 34 -10.63 21.28 13.67
C PRO A 34 -9.97 21.76 12.37
N PHE A 35 -8.91 21.09 11.94
CA PHE A 35 -8.12 21.38 10.74
C PHE A 35 -8.50 20.52 9.53
N ALA A 36 -9.40 19.57 9.68
CA ALA A 36 -9.90 18.77 8.54
C ALA A 36 -10.68 19.65 7.56
N PHE A 37 -10.49 19.42 6.26
CA PHE A 37 -11.04 20.20 5.18
C PHE A 37 -12.26 19.51 4.54
N LYS A 38 -13.37 20.23 4.46
CA LYS A 38 -14.61 19.87 3.76
C LYS A 38 -15.31 18.61 4.26
N HIS A 39 -14.71 17.44 4.13
CA HIS A 39 -15.27 16.14 4.50
C HIS A 39 -14.17 15.11 4.65
N ILE A 40 -14.50 13.97 5.22
CA ILE A 40 -13.64 12.79 5.24
C ILE A 40 -14.09 11.84 4.12
N ALA A 41 -13.17 11.28 3.36
CA ALA A 41 -13.51 10.27 2.34
C ALA A 41 -13.02 8.87 2.78
N ILE A 42 -13.89 7.86 2.66
CA ILE A 42 -13.66 6.49 3.12
C ILE A 42 -13.89 5.53 1.96
N MET A 43 -12.81 4.86 1.55
CA MET A 43 -12.79 3.95 0.40
C MET A 43 -13.48 2.61 0.72
N PRO A 44 -13.91 1.84 -0.30
CA PRO A 44 -14.68 0.60 -0.10
C PRO A 44 -13.94 -0.49 0.67
N ASP A 45 -12.62 -0.50 0.65
CA ASP A 45 -11.76 -1.45 1.35
C ASP A 45 -11.50 -1.08 2.83
N ALA A 46 -12.16 -0.04 3.35
CA ALA A 46 -11.87 0.50 4.67
C ALA A 46 -12.07 -0.51 5.80
N HIS A 47 -11.16 -0.45 6.78
CA HIS A 47 -11.18 -1.21 8.01
C HIS A 47 -10.38 -0.49 9.11
N ALA A 48 -10.52 -0.91 10.37
CA ALA A 48 -9.85 -0.26 11.49
C ALA A 48 -8.32 -0.27 11.33
N GLY A 49 -7.71 0.88 11.62
CA GLY A 49 -6.27 1.09 11.64
C GLY A 49 -5.82 1.70 12.98
N LYS A 50 -4.58 2.18 13.06
CA LYS A 50 -4.10 2.93 14.22
C LYS A 50 -4.31 4.43 13.99
N GLY A 51 -5.16 5.06 14.79
CA GLY A 51 -5.55 6.47 14.65
C GLY A 51 -6.56 6.67 13.53
N MET A 52 -6.14 6.62 12.29
CA MET A 52 -7.00 6.73 11.11
C MET A 52 -7.31 5.34 10.53
N PRO A 53 -8.53 5.09 10.00
CA PRO A 53 -8.85 3.87 9.27
C PRO A 53 -7.89 3.66 8.09
N ILE A 54 -7.60 2.41 7.76
CA ILE A 54 -7.02 2.06 6.46
C ILE A 54 -8.15 2.20 5.43
N GLY A 55 -7.88 2.74 4.25
CA GLY A 55 -8.90 3.17 3.29
C GLY A 55 -9.41 4.59 3.55
N GLY A 56 -8.81 5.31 4.49
CA GLY A 56 -9.18 6.70 4.80
C GLY A 56 -8.39 7.73 3.99
N VAL A 57 -9.06 8.81 3.61
CA VAL A 57 -8.47 10.01 2.99
C VAL A 57 -8.86 11.23 3.82
N LEU A 58 -7.86 11.94 4.32
CA LEU A 58 -7.99 13.13 5.14
C LEU A 58 -7.27 14.31 4.48
N ALA A 59 -8.01 15.32 4.07
CA ALA A 59 -7.46 16.60 3.65
C ALA A 59 -7.40 17.57 4.84
N THR A 60 -6.31 18.32 5.00
CA THR A 60 -6.10 19.23 6.13
C THR A 60 -5.62 20.60 5.69
N ASN A 61 -5.95 21.62 6.49
CA ASN A 61 -5.48 22.99 6.30
C ASN A 61 -4.19 23.21 7.11
N GLY A 62 -3.02 23.24 6.45
CA GLY A 62 -1.75 23.63 7.03
C GLY A 62 -1.21 22.75 8.19
N VAL A 63 -1.70 21.53 8.29
CA VAL A 63 -1.35 20.57 9.36
C VAL A 63 -1.02 19.20 8.78
N ILE A 64 0.02 18.54 9.29
CA ILE A 64 0.32 17.15 8.95
C ILE A 64 0.10 16.22 10.16
N VAL A 65 -0.51 15.07 9.91
CA VAL A 65 -0.86 14.06 10.92
C VAL A 65 -0.09 12.77 10.64
N PRO A 66 0.99 12.45 11.37
CA PRO A 66 1.83 11.28 11.06
C PRO A 66 1.05 9.96 11.04
N ASN A 67 0.14 9.73 11.97
CA ASN A 67 -0.68 8.50 11.99
C ASN A 67 -1.74 8.44 10.87
N ALA A 68 -2.05 9.55 10.21
CA ALA A 68 -2.90 9.56 9.02
C ALA A 68 -2.13 9.15 7.73
N VAL A 69 -0.81 9.06 7.79
CA VAL A 69 0.06 8.42 6.80
C VAL A 69 0.25 6.94 7.15
N GLY A 70 0.45 6.65 8.44
CA GLY A 70 0.72 5.32 8.97
C GLY A 70 2.21 5.02 9.11
N VAL A 71 2.52 3.82 9.58
CA VAL A 71 3.90 3.41 9.92
C VAL A 71 4.69 2.87 8.74
N ASP A 72 4.04 2.42 7.68
CA ASP A 72 4.68 1.93 6.46
C ASP A 72 4.61 3.01 5.36
N ILE A 73 5.37 4.08 5.58
CA ILE A 73 5.42 5.25 4.69
C ILE A 73 5.86 4.81 3.27
N GLY A 74 5.18 5.29 2.24
CA GLY A 74 5.51 4.99 0.86
C GLY A 74 5.15 3.58 0.39
N ARG A 75 4.50 2.79 1.27
CA ARG A 75 3.95 1.49 0.88
C ARG A 75 3.10 1.63 -0.37
N GLY A 76 3.22 0.65 -1.26
CA GLY A 76 2.57 0.73 -2.56
C GLY A 76 2.76 -0.49 -3.42
N MET A 77 2.32 -0.37 -4.65
CA MET A 77 2.30 -1.43 -5.65
C MET A 77 3.16 -1.08 -6.84
N CYS A 78 3.75 -2.08 -7.48
CA CYS A 78 4.16 -1.95 -8.87
C CYS A 78 3.73 -3.17 -9.69
N ALA A 79 3.55 -2.98 -10.98
CA ALA A 79 3.20 -4.03 -11.92
C ALA A 79 3.85 -3.79 -13.28
N ILE A 80 4.18 -4.88 -13.96
CA ILE A 80 4.74 -4.86 -15.30
C ILE A 80 4.11 -5.96 -16.15
N LYS A 81 3.78 -5.65 -17.39
CA LYS A 81 3.26 -6.60 -18.37
C LYS A 81 4.42 -7.21 -19.15
N THR A 82 4.31 -8.49 -19.47
CA THR A 82 5.24 -9.18 -20.39
C THR A 82 4.60 -9.35 -21.78
N ASN A 83 5.41 -9.66 -22.79
CA ASN A 83 4.95 -10.06 -24.13
C ASN A 83 4.49 -11.53 -24.20
N LEU A 84 4.61 -12.30 -23.10
CA LEU A 84 4.28 -13.72 -23.06
C LEU A 84 2.85 -13.97 -22.55
N LYS A 85 2.30 -15.13 -22.94
CA LYS A 85 1.00 -15.62 -22.50
C LYS A 85 1.16 -16.66 -21.38
N ALA A 86 0.08 -16.90 -20.63
CA ALA A 86 0.09 -17.89 -19.55
C ALA A 86 0.45 -19.30 -20.03
N GLU A 87 0.03 -19.68 -21.23
CA GLU A 87 0.35 -20.95 -21.89
C GLU A 87 1.82 -21.13 -22.26
N ASP A 88 2.59 -20.05 -22.32
CA ASP A 88 4.04 -20.09 -22.57
C ASP A 88 4.82 -20.55 -21.32
N PHE A 89 4.17 -20.61 -20.16
CA PHE A 89 4.78 -20.99 -18.88
C PHE A 89 4.29 -22.36 -18.41
N SER A 90 5.17 -23.34 -18.36
CA SER A 90 4.89 -24.58 -17.66
C SER A 90 4.95 -24.41 -16.14
N TYR A 91 4.42 -25.40 -15.40
CA TYR A 91 4.58 -25.46 -13.92
C TYR A 91 6.05 -25.44 -13.52
N THR A 92 6.93 -26.14 -14.27
CA THR A 92 8.37 -26.16 -14.03
C THR A 92 9.00 -24.79 -14.27
N ASP A 93 8.59 -24.06 -15.29
CA ASP A 93 9.09 -22.68 -15.54
C ASP A 93 8.72 -21.77 -14.37
N LEU A 94 7.45 -21.76 -13.93
CA LEU A 94 7.00 -20.92 -12.83
C LEU A 94 7.73 -21.27 -11.52
N THR A 95 7.90 -22.56 -11.19
CA THR A 95 8.63 -22.96 -9.97
C THR A 95 10.11 -22.59 -10.03
N SER A 96 10.75 -22.69 -11.21
CA SER A 96 12.12 -22.25 -11.43
C SER A 96 12.26 -20.73 -11.26
N ILE A 97 11.35 -19.95 -11.86
CA ILE A 97 11.32 -18.48 -11.72
C ILE A 97 11.15 -18.09 -10.26
N MET A 98 10.20 -18.71 -9.54
CA MET A 98 9.98 -18.41 -8.12
C MET A 98 11.21 -18.73 -7.26
N SER A 99 11.92 -19.83 -7.55
CA SER A 99 13.17 -20.17 -6.88
C SER A 99 14.25 -19.12 -7.14
N LYS A 100 14.40 -18.65 -8.38
CA LYS A 100 15.37 -17.61 -8.75
C LYS A 100 15.02 -16.27 -8.08
N ILE A 101 13.74 -15.90 -8.02
CA ILE A 101 13.28 -14.68 -7.32
C ILE A 101 13.68 -14.74 -5.84
N ARG A 102 13.42 -15.87 -5.14
CA ARG A 102 13.80 -16.04 -3.74
C ARG A 102 15.32 -15.97 -3.50
N ALA A 103 16.13 -16.33 -4.49
CA ALA A 103 17.57 -16.22 -4.40
C ALA A 103 18.12 -14.79 -4.47
N VAL A 104 17.38 -13.86 -5.12
CA VAL A 104 17.84 -12.49 -5.39
C VAL A 104 17.05 -11.40 -4.63
N VAL A 105 15.86 -11.72 -4.12
CA VAL A 105 15.02 -10.81 -3.34
C VAL A 105 14.88 -11.37 -1.91
N PRO A 106 15.54 -10.78 -0.90
CA PRO A 106 15.35 -11.15 0.50
C PRO A 106 13.90 -10.94 0.95
N LEU A 107 13.35 -11.89 1.71
CA LEU A 107 11.97 -11.91 2.18
C LEU A 107 11.89 -11.62 3.68
N GLY A 108 10.72 -11.27 4.18
CA GLY A 108 10.46 -11.10 5.61
C GLY A 108 11.36 -10.05 6.25
N PHE A 109 12.09 -10.45 7.27
CA PHE A 109 13.04 -9.58 8.00
C PHE A 109 14.46 -9.64 7.44
N ASP A 110 14.71 -10.45 6.40
CA ASP A 110 16.03 -10.57 5.80
C ASP A 110 16.39 -9.28 5.02
N HIS A 111 17.69 -8.98 5.04
CA HIS A 111 18.29 -7.87 4.32
C HIS A 111 19.27 -8.36 3.27
N GLN A 112 19.77 -7.47 2.43
CA GLN A 112 20.88 -7.77 1.53
C GLN A 112 22.13 -8.15 2.34
N ASN A 113 22.80 -9.23 1.96
CA ASN A 113 24.05 -9.67 2.61
C ASN A 113 25.16 -8.63 2.50
N LYS A 114 25.20 -7.90 1.39
CA LYS A 114 26.14 -6.80 1.13
C LYS A 114 25.39 -5.49 0.94
N LYS A 115 26.06 -4.38 1.27
CA LYS A 115 25.56 -3.05 0.91
C LYS A 115 25.38 -2.98 -0.60
N GLN A 116 24.26 -2.43 -1.03
CA GLN A 116 23.97 -2.16 -2.42
C GLN A 116 24.65 -0.86 -2.84
N ASP A 117 24.70 -0.59 -4.15
CA ASP A 117 25.23 0.66 -4.66
C ASP A 117 24.40 1.86 -4.18
N GLN A 118 25.08 2.91 -3.76
CA GLN A 118 24.44 4.17 -3.34
C GLN A 118 23.63 4.85 -4.46
N GLU A 119 23.97 4.61 -5.73
CA GLU A 119 23.22 5.13 -6.87
C GLU A 119 21.80 4.57 -6.97
N LEU A 120 21.52 3.44 -6.31
CA LEU A 120 20.19 2.85 -6.20
C LEU A 120 19.29 3.56 -5.19
N LEU A 121 19.87 4.38 -4.30
CA LEU A 121 19.09 5.18 -3.35
C LEU A 121 18.50 6.42 -4.04
N PRO A 122 17.38 6.96 -3.52
CA PRO A 122 16.82 8.21 -4.04
C PRO A 122 17.84 9.35 -4.00
N GLN A 123 17.95 10.04 -5.14
CA GLN A 123 18.85 11.19 -5.29
C GLN A 123 18.12 12.51 -4.95
N GLY A 124 18.88 13.57 -4.67
CA GLY A 124 18.34 14.90 -4.38
C GLY A 124 17.93 15.12 -2.93
N PHE A 125 18.33 14.24 -2.02
CA PHE A 125 18.13 14.36 -0.58
C PHE A 125 19.49 14.46 0.16
N ASP A 126 19.59 15.40 1.10
CA ASP A 126 20.75 15.49 1.98
C ASP A 126 20.43 14.79 3.32
N PHE A 127 21.15 13.71 3.62
CA PHE A 127 20.99 12.95 4.86
C PHE A 127 21.31 13.78 6.11
N GLU A 128 22.20 14.78 6.01
CA GLU A 128 22.52 15.66 7.16
C GLU A 128 21.33 16.54 7.55
N GLU A 129 20.43 16.82 6.63
CA GLU A 129 19.20 17.57 6.89
C GLU A 129 18.04 16.72 7.39
N MET A 130 18.25 15.40 7.57
CA MET A 130 17.19 14.43 7.94
C MET A 130 17.47 13.85 9.34
N PRO A 131 16.87 14.40 10.43
CA PRO A 131 17.21 14.05 11.82
C PRO A 131 17.17 12.56 12.17
N VAL A 132 16.23 11.80 11.58
CA VAL A 132 16.10 10.35 11.80
C VAL A 132 16.96 9.57 10.81
N LEU A 133 16.89 9.92 9.53
CA LEU A 133 17.46 9.12 8.44
C LEU A 133 18.98 9.26 8.32
N LYS A 134 19.59 10.35 8.79
CA LYS A 134 21.06 10.49 8.80
C LYS A 134 21.77 9.31 9.48
N ASN A 135 21.16 8.73 10.49
CA ASN A 135 21.68 7.56 11.20
C ASN A 135 21.22 6.24 10.58
N GLN A 136 20.48 6.25 9.45
CA GLN A 136 19.94 5.08 8.78
C GLN A 136 20.54 4.84 7.38
N TYR A 137 21.51 5.65 6.95
CA TYR A 137 22.11 5.54 5.61
C TYR A 137 22.58 4.12 5.29
N GLU A 138 23.36 3.53 6.20
CA GLU A 138 23.87 2.17 6.08
C GLU A 138 22.74 1.11 6.02
N ALA A 139 21.67 1.35 6.76
CA ALA A 139 20.50 0.49 6.75
C ALA A 139 19.74 0.60 5.42
N CYS A 140 19.68 1.79 4.82
CA CYS A 140 19.10 1.98 3.49
C CYS A 140 19.81 1.12 2.44
N LEU A 141 21.14 1.11 2.42
CA LEU A 141 21.94 0.31 1.50
C LEU A 141 21.75 -1.20 1.63
N LYS A 142 21.31 -1.69 2.79
CA LYS A 142 21.03 -3.11 3.02
C LYS A 142 19.55 -3.48 2.85
N GLN A 143 18.65 -2.51 2.94
CA GLN A 143 17.21 -2.75 2.87
C GLN A 143 16.65 -2.56 1.47
N ILE A 144 17.32 -1.83 0.59
CA ILE A 144 16.86 -1.64 -0.79
C ILE A 144 16.88 -2.95 -1.57
N GLY A 145 15.86 -3.20 -2.37
CA GLY A 145 15.68 -4.45 -3.11
C GLY A 145 15.23 -5.63 -2.24
N THR A 146 14.54 -5.37 -1.11
CA THR A 146 13.98 -6.41 -0.22
C THR A 146 12.46 -6.32 -0.14
N LEU A 147 11.79 -7.47 -0.05
CA LEU A 147 10.33 -7.52 -0.07
C LEU A 147 9.71 -7.05 1.26
N GLY A 148 10.15 -7.62 2.36
CA GLY A 148 9.52 -7.44 3.67
C GLY A 148 8.54 -8.52 4.01
N GLY A 149 7.90 -8.40 5.18
CA GLY A 149 6.93 -9.35 5.71
C GLY A 149 5.51 -8.82 5.75
N GLY A 150 4.63 -9.58 6.36
CA GLY A 150 3.21 -9.27 6.47
C GLY A 150 2.48 -9.47 5.16
N ASN A 151 1.71 -8.47 4.71
CA ASN A 151 0.99 -8.56 3.44
C ASN A 151 1.81 -8.13 2.22
N HIS A 152 3.13 -8.02 2.34
CA HIS A 152 4.00 -7.84 1.17
C HIS A 152 4.06 -9.14 0.34
N PHE A 153 4.08 -9.00 -0.97
CA PHE A 153 4.06 -10.13 -1.88
C PHE A 153 4.69 -9.82 -3.23
N ILE A 154 5.06 -10.88 -3.94
CA ILE A 154 5.37 -10.90 -5.37
C ILE A 154 4.42 -11.91 -6.00
N GLU A 155 3.72 -11.52 -7.06
CA GLU A 155 2.82 -12.40 -7.81
C GLU A 155 3.15 -12.40 -9.29
N ILE A 156 3.11 -13.59 -9.88
CA ILE A 156 3.01 -13.77 -11.33
C ILE A 156 1.52 -14.01 -11.62
N GLN A 157 0.95 -13.21 -12.48
CA GLN A 157 -0.49 -13.16 -12.75
C GLN A 157 -0.75 -13.27 -14.26
N LYS A 158 -1.99 -13.62 -14.62
CA LYS A 158 -2.47 -13.59 -16.00
C LYS A 158 -3.68 -12.69 -16.13
N ASP A 159 -3.74 -11.94 -17.21
CA ASP A 159 -4.96 -11.26 -17.67
C ASP A 159 -6.03 -12.29 -18.01
N THR A 160 -7.20 -12.14 -17.39
CA THR A 160 -8.31 -13.10 -17.58
C THR A 160 -8.93 -13.03 -18.97
N ALA A 161 -8.76 -11.95 -19.69
CA ALA A 161 -9.30 -11.74 -21.05
C ALA A 161 -8.30 -12.12 -22.15
N THR A 162 -7.02 -11.80 -21.97
CA THR A 162 -6.00 -11.94 -23.04
C THR A 162 -4.96 -13.00 -22.76
N SER A 163 -4.92 -13.58 -21.54
CA SER A 163 -3.87 -14.46 -21.03
C SER A 163 -2.48 -13.84 -20.96
N ASP A 164 -2.32 -12.54 -21.15
CA ASP A 164 -1.04 -11.85 -21.00
C ASP A 164 -0.51 -12.01 -19.57
N VAL A 165 0.79 -12.30 -19.43
CA VAL A 165 1.40 -12.49 -18.12
C VAL A 165 1.91 -11.16 -17.57
N TRP A 166 1.59 -10.93 -16.31
CA TRP A 166 1.99 -9.77 -15.52
C TRP A 166 2.78 -10.18 -14.29
N VAL A 167 3.63 -9.28 -13.82
CA VAL A 167 4.29 -9.40 -12.51
C VAL A 167 3.84 -8.25 -11.64
N MET A 168 3.48 -8.53 -10.39
CA MET A 168 3.02 -7.54 -9.42
C MET A 168 3.80 -7.66 -8.11
N ILE A 169 4.16 -6.51 -7.51
CA ILE A 169 4.86 -6.46 -6.23
C ILE A 169 4.12 -5.50 -5.30
N HIS A 170 3.95 -5.91 -4.05
CA HIS A 170 3.50 -5.07 -2.95
C HIS A 170 4.64 -4.96 -1.92
N SER A 171 5.16 -3.75 -1.71
CA SER A 171 6.23 -3.48 -0.74
C SER A 171 6.30 -2.00 -0.39
N GLY A 172 7.11 -1.64 0.60
CA GLY A 172 7.19 -0.29 1.14
C GLY A 172 8.62 0.19 1.38
N SER A 173 8.77 1.21 2.25
CA SER A 173 10.05 1.82 2.61
C SER A 173 10.85 1.02 3.64
N ARG A 174 10.40 -0.17 3.97
CA ARG A 174 11.03 -1.05 4.93
C ARG A 174 11.08 -0.37 6.32
N ASN A 175 12.04 -0.80 7.16
CA ASN A 175 12.13 -0.34 8.54
C ASN A 175 12.44 1.17 8.69
N ILE A 176 12.96 1.83 7.66
CA ILE A 176 13.24 3.28 7.74
C ILE A 176 11.96 4.10 7.86
N GLY A 177 10.91 3.74 7.10
CA GLY A 177 9.60 4.40 7.21
C GLY A 177 8.97 4.21 8.58
N LEU A 178 9.10 3.02 9.18
CA LEU A 178 8.64 2.75 10.54
C LEU A 178 9.35 3.64 11.57
N LYS A 179 10.68 3.83 11.45
CA LYS A 179 11.46 4.69 12.34
C LYS A 179 11.05 6.16 12.24
N VAL A 180 10.90 6.66 11.02
CA VAL A 180 10.43 8.03 10.76
C VAL A 180 9.03 8.24 11.34
N ALA A 181 8.07 7.36 11.00
CA ALA A 181 6.70 7.46 11.48
C ALA A 181 6.60 7.45 13.01
N ASN A 182 7.30 6.52 13.67
CA ASN A 182 7.28 6.42 15.14
C ASN A 182 7.93 7.63 15.82
N HIS A 183 9.01 8.17 15.26
CA HIS A 183 9.69 9.33 15.80
C HIS A 183 8.77 10.57 15.77
N TYR A 184 8.24 10.90 14.60
CA TYR A 184 7.42 12.10 14.44
C TYR A 184 6.03 11.99 15.08
N ASN A 185 5.46 10.79 15.17
CA ASN A 185 4.25 10.59 15.95
C ASN A 185 4.46 10.87 17.44
N LYS A 186 5.59 10.45 18.03
CA LYS A 186 5.94 10.79 19.42
C LYS A 186 6.17 12.29 19.59
N ILE A 187 6.87 12.94 18.66
CA ILE A 187 7.06 14.39 18.67
C ILE A 187 5.71 15.12 18.62
N ALA A 188 4.81 14.71 17.72
CA ALA A 188 3.48 15.31 17.62
C ALA A 188 2.70 15.16 18.92
N GLN A 189 2.68 13.97 19.53
CA GLN A 189 2.03 13.73 20.82
C GLN A 189 2.61 14.65 21.92
N TYR A 190 3.93 14.69 22.05
CA TYR A 190 4.60 15.52 23.06
C TYR A 190 4.23 17.00 22.93
N TRP A 191 4.27 17.55 21.71
CA TRP A 191 3.98 18.96 21.51
C TRP A 191 2.50 19.29 21.62
N ASN A 192 1.60 18.39 21.18
CA ASN A 192 0.16 18.61 21.38
C ASN A 192 -0.19 18.66 22.87
N GLU A 193 0.41 17.81 23.71
CA GLU A 193 0.29 17.90 25.16
C GLU A 193 0.81 19.24 25.71
N LYS A 194 1.99 19.69 25.25
CA LYS A 194 2.58 20.98 25.67
C LYS A 194 1.76 22.18 25.26
N TRP A 195 1.09 22.10 24.12
CA TRP A 195 0.22 23.18 23.64
C TRP A 195 -1.19 23.11 24.24
N TYR A 196 -1.46 22.14 25.10
CA TYR A 196 -2.81 21.90 25.65
C TYR A 196 -3.86 21.71 24.53
N SER A 197 -3.44 21.12 23.39
CA SER A 197 -4.36 20.81 22.30
C SER A 197 -5.29 19.68 22.69
N GLU A 198 -6.55 19.80 22.36
CA GLU A 198 -7.47 18.66 22.38
C GLU A 198 -7.04 17.67 21.31
N MET A 199 -6.52 16.51 21.73
CA MET A 199 -6.10 15.44 20.84
C MET A 199 -7.20 14.40 20.75
N VAL A 200 -7.59 14.11 19.51
CA VAL A 200 -8.31 12.88 19.21
C VAL A 200 -7.32 11.72 19.29
N SER A 201 -7.72 10.63 19.91
CA SER A 201 -6.84 9.47 20.16
C SER A 201 -6.13 9.00 18.90
N GLY A 202 -4.80 9.01 18.93
CA GLY A 202 -3.96 8.54 17.84
C GLY A 202 -3.81 9.52 16.66
N LEU A 203 -4.35 10.75 16.71
CA LEU A 203 -4.31 11.75 15.64
C LEU A 203 -3.56 13.03 16.04
N ALA A 204 -2.48 12.88 16.78
CA ALA A 204 -1.57 13.99 17.07
C ALA A 204 -1.00 14.58 15.77
N TYR A 205 -0.83 15.90 15.75
CA TYR A 205 -0.56 16.66 14.54
C TYR A 205 0.58 17.66 14.71
N LEU A 206 1.14 18.09 13.59
CA LEU A 206 2.18 19.11 13.52
C LEU A 206 1.77 20.22 12.54
N PRO A 207 1.70 21.50 12.97
CA PRO A 207 1.49 22.62 12.05
C PRO A 207 2.67 22.75 11.08
N MET A 208 2.39 22.93 9.79
CA MET A 208 3.42 22.99 8.73
C MET A 208 4.37 24.17 8.83
N GLU A 209 4.03 25.17 9.62
CA GLU A 209 4.91 26.30 9.93
C GLU A 209 6.08 25.90 10.82
N THR A 210 5.95 24.81 11.60
CA THR A 210 6.99 24.32 12.51
C THR A 210 8.11 23.58 11.77
N GLN A 211 9.33 23.67 12.31
CA GLN A 211 10.47 22.94 11.76
C GLN A 211 10.23 21.43 11.82
N MET A 212 9.61 20.93 12.88
CA MET A 212 9.31 19.50 13.07
C MET A 212 8.40 18.94 11.96
N ALA A 213 7.39 19.71 11.53
CA ALA A 213 6.53 19.32 10.43
C ALA A 213 7.27 19.31 9.09
N LYS A 214 8.15 20.30 8.86
CA LYS A 214 8.99 20.37 7.66
C LYS A 214 9.98 19.21 7.59
N ASP A 215 10.60 18.86 8.72
CA ASP A 215 11.51 17.72 8.81
C ASP A 215 10.75 16.40 8.56
N TYR A 216 9.60 16.22 9.20
CA TYR A 216 8.76 15.05 8.94
C TYR A 216 8.35 14.94 7.46
N PHE A 217 7.91 16.03 6.86
CA PHE A 217 7.49 16.06 5.45
C PHE A 217 8.65 15.69 4.52
N ARG A 218 9.87 16.19 4.81
CA ARG A 218 11.09 15.85 4.06
C ARG A 218 11.44 14.38 4.18
N GLU A 219 11.51 13.85 5.42
CA GLU A 219 11.87 12.45 5.67
C GLU A 219 10.80 11.47 5.19
N MET A 220 9.51 11.85 5.29
CA MET A 220 8.41 11.10 4.69
C MET A 220 8.57 11.01 3.17
N ASN A 221 8.86 12.11 2.49
CA ASN A 221 9.09 12.13 1.04
C ASN A 221 10.30 11.28 0.64
N TYR A 222 11.38 11.28 1.43
CA TYR A 222 12.50 10.35 1.22
C TYR A 222 12.03 8.90 1.33
N CYS A 223 11.27 8.54 2.36
CA CYS A 223 10.75 7.18 2.52
C CYS A 223 9.84 6.76 1.36
N VAL A 224 9.02 7.68 0.83
CA VAL A 224 8.21 7.44 -0.37
C VAL A 224 9.10 7.16 -1.57
N ALA A 225 10.08 8.01 -1.84
CA ALA A 225 11.04 7.83 -2.93
C ALA A 225 11.85 6.52 -2.77
N PHE A 226 12.26 6.19 -1.55
CA PHE A 226 12.94 4.92 -1.24
C PHE A 226 12.05 3.71 -1.56
N ALA A 227 10.77 3.76 -1.21
CA ALA A 227 9.83 2.67 -1.50
C ALA A 227 9.65 2.48 -3.02
N PHE A 228 9.61 3.55 -3.81
CA PHE A 228 9.59 3.49 -5.27
C PHE A 228 10.89 2.83 -5.81
N ALA A 229 12.05 3.26 -5.33
CA ALA A 229 13.34 2.69 -5.71
C ALA A 229 13.47 1.21 -5.28
N ASN A 230 12.95 0.87 -4.11
CA ASN A 230 12.91 -0.51 -3.60
C ASN A 230 12.11 -1.43 -4.53
N ARG A 231 10.89 -1.03 -4.91
CA ARG A 231 10.06 -1.79 -5.86
C ARG A 231 10.70 -1.87 -7.25
N GLN A 232 11.31 -0.77 -7.72
CA GLN A 232 12.02 -0.74 -9.00
C GLN A 232 13.16 -1.76 -9.03
N LEU A 233 14.01 -1.78 -8.00
CA LEU A 233 15.15 -2.73 -7.93
C LEU A 233 14.67 -4.17 -7.86
N MET A 234 13.64 -4.45 -7.04
CA MET A 234 13.06 -5.79 -7.00
C MET A 234 12.51 -6.20 -8.37
N MET A 235 11.76 -5.32 -9.06
CA MET A 235 11.21 -5.62 -10.37
C MET A 235 12.30 -5.90 -11.40
N THR A 236 13.37 -5.12 -11.43
CA THR A 236 14.54 -5.38 -12.30
C THR A 236 15.10 -6.80 -12.08
N ARG A 237 15.32 -7.19 -10.83
CA ARG A 237 15.82 -8.54 -10.49
C ARG A 237 14.84 -9.66 -10.85
N ILE A 238 13.54 -9.40 -10.73
CA ILE A 238 12.50 -10.35 -11.11
C ILE A 238 12.46 -10.51 -12.63
N CYS A 239 12.55 -9.43 -13.38
CA CYS A 239 12.64 -9.47 -14.85
C CYS A 239 13.86 -10.30 -15.30
N GLU A 240 15.03 -10.10 -14.69
CA GLU A 240 16.23 -10.90 -14.95
C GLU A 240 16.02 -12.39 -14.60
N ALA A 241 15.33 -12.68 -13.49
CA ALA A 241 14.99 -14.05 -13.10
C ALA A 241 14.04 -14.74 -14.09
N ILE A 242 13.09 -14.00 -14.65
CA ILE A 242 12.18 -14.49 -15.70
C ILE A 242 12.95 -14.73 -16.99
N GLN A 243 13.76 -13.77 -17.45
CA GLN A 243 14.57 -13.92 -18.67
C GLN A 243 15.60 -15.05 -18.57
N ALA A 244 16.07 -15.39 -17.37
CA ALA A 244 16.96 -16.55 -17.17
C ALA A 244 16.25 -17.90 -17.41
N VAL A 245 14.90 -17.93 -17.46
CA VAL A 245 14.10 -19.13 -17.78
C VAL A 245 13.44 -18.97 -19.15
N LYS A 246 13.00 -17.76 -19.49
CA LYS A 246 12.36 -17.38 -20.76
C LYS A 246 13.11 -16.21 -21.38
N PRO A 247 14.21 -16.45 -22.10
CA PRO A 247 15.06 -15.38 -22.66
C PRO A 247 14.35 -14.44 -23.65
N GLU A 248 13.26 -14.90 -24.27
CA GLU A 248 12.44 -14.17 -25.22
C GLU A 248 11.50 -13.14 -24.56
N THR A 249 11.53 -13.00 -23.24
CA THR A 249 10.62 -12.11 -22.52
C THR A 249 11.03 -10.65 -22.67
N ASP A 250 10.13 -9.83 -23.18
CA ASP A 250 10.15 -8.37 -23.15
C ASP A 250 9.14 -7.83 -22.14
N PHE A 251 9.37 -6.62 -21.65
CA PHE A 251 8.55 -6.00 -20.62
C PHE A 251 8.10 -4.60 -21.04
N ASP A 252 6.82 -4.30 -20.78
CA ASP A 252 6.26 -2.96 -20.95
C ASP A 252 6.77 -2.01 -19.85
N PRO A 253 6.52 -0.69 -19.94
CA PRO A 253 6.81 0.24 -18.85
C PRO A 253 6.12 -0.14 -17.55
N MET A 254 6.86 -0.07 -16.44
CA MET A 254 6.37 -0.41 -15.11
C MET A 254 5.42 0.65 -14.56
N ILE A 255 4.27 0.23 -14.04
CA ILE A 255 3.40 1.02 -13.18
C ILE A 255 3.96 0.94 -11.76
N ASN A 256 4.14 2.08 -11.07
CA ASN A 256 4.66 2.12 -9.70
C ASN A 256 3.94 3.21 -8.92
N ILE A 257 3.19 2.85 -7.86
CA ILE A 257 2.29 3.74 -7.11
C ILE A 257 2.46 3.57 -5.62
N ALA A 258 2.10 4.60 -4.84
CA ALA A 258 2.07 4.56 -3.37
C ALA A 258 0.64 4.78 -2.85
N HIS A 259 0.35 4.23 -1.65
CA HIS A 259 -0.95 4.37 -0.99
C HIS A 259 -0.86 4.71 0.51
N ASN A 260 0.36 5.06 1.01
CA ASN A 260 0.59 5.57 2.36
C ASN A 260 1.53 6.78 2.31
N TYR A 261 0.98 7.97 2.20
CA TYR A 261 1.73 9.23 2.16
C TYR A 261 0.82 10.44 2.37
N ALA A 262 1.41 11.62 2.55
CA ALA A 262 0.72 12.90 2.50
C ALA A 262 1.35 13.80 1.45
N ALA A 263 0.54 14.61 0.77
CA ALA A 263 1.02 15.52 -0.26
C ALA A 263 0.20 16.82 -0.28
N TRP A 264 0.85 17.91 -0.68
CA TRP A 264 0.15 19.12 -1.05
C TRP A 264 -0.58 18.91 -2.38
N GLU A 265 -1.86 19.17 -2.39
CA GLU A 265 -2.72 19.03 -3.57
C GLU A 265 -3.75 20.16 -3.60
N ASN A 266 -4.20 20.55 -4.80
CA ASN A 266 -5.29 21.50 -4.95
C ASN A 266 -6.61 20.77 -5.08
N HIS A 267 -7.53 21.02 -4.15
CA HIS A 267 -8.89 20.48 -4.15
C HIS A 267 -9.88 21.55 -3.81
N PHE A 268 -10.94 21.67 -4.61
CA PHE A 268 -11.98 22.70 -4.44
C PHE A 268 -11.39 24.11 -4.38
N ASP A 269 -10.43 24.39 -5.25
CA ASP A 269 -9.71 25.68 -5.37
C ASP A 269 -8.91 26.07 -4.13
N GLN A 270 -8.54 25.11 -3.27
CA GLN A 270 -7.73 25.36 -2.09
C GLN A 270 -6.56 24.36 -2.02
N ASP A 271 -5.38 24.87 -1.65
CA ASP A 271 -4.21 24.03 -1.39
C ASP A 271 -4.33 23.41 0.00
N VAL A 272 -4.33 22.09 0.04
CA VAL A 272 -4.52 21.27 1.24
C VAL A 272 -3.49 20.15 1.30
N ILE A 273 -3.27 19.59 2.48
CA ILE A 273 -2.44 18.40 2.62
C ILE A 273 -3.37 17.18 2.63
N VAL A 274 -3.31 16.38 1.58
CA VAL A 274 -4.10 15.13 1.47
C VAL A 274 -3.30 13.97 2.04
N HIS A 275 -3.81 13.40 3.12
CA HIS A 275 -3.27 12.18 3.73
C HIS A 275 -4.00 10.97 3.18
N ARG A 276 -3.25 9.99 2.67
CA ARG A 276 -3.77 8.70 2.22
C ARG A 276 -3.15 7.60 3.06
N LYS A 277 -3.99 6.81 3.71
CA LYS A 277 -3.60 5.64 4.48
C LYS A 277 -4.33 4.42 3.97
N GLY A 278 -3.65 3.62 3.16
CA GLY A 278 -4.31 2.55 2.41
C GLY A 278 -5.36 3.10 1.43
N ALA A 279 -5.00 4.16 0.72
CA ALA A 279 -5.79 4.72 -0.37
C ALA A 279 -4.85 5.19 -1.48
N THR A 280 -5.23 4.98 -2.72
CA THR A 280 -4.44 5.30 -3.91
C THR A 280 -4.94 6.57 -4.56
N ARG A 281 -4.03 7.39 -5.07
CA ARG A 281 -4.40 8.55 -5.89
C ARG A 281 -5.03 8.08 -7.21
N ALA A 282 -6.12 8.72 -7.61
CA ALA A 282 -6.92 8.36 -8.79
C ALA A 282 -7.34 9.62 -9.57
N TYR A 283 -6.36 10.41 -10.01
CA TYR A 283 -6.61 11.53 -10.90
C TYR A 283 -7.13 11.01 -12.25
N GLU A 284 -7.85 11.85 -12.96
CA GLU A 284 -8.38 11.49 -14.29
C GLU A 284 -7.26 11.03 -15.22
N GLY A 285 -7.40 9.81 -15.78
CA GLY A 285 -6.42 9.18 -16.66
C GLY A 285 -5.20 8.56 -15.95
N GLU A 286 -5.07 8.69 -14.62
CA GLU A 286 -3.96 8.10 -13.86
C GLU A 286 -4.15 6.59 -13.71
N ILE A 287 -3.11 5.82 -14.00
CA ILE A 287 -3.15 4.37 -13.89
C ILE A 287 -2.84 3.95 -12.45
N GLY A 288 -3.69 3.11 -11.89
CA GLY A 288 -3.61 2.56 -10.54
C GLY A 288 -3.59 1.04 -10.52
N ILE A 289 -3.30 0.48 -9.35
CA ILE A 289 -3.30 -0.96 -9.08
C ILE A 289 -4.12 -1.22 -7.83
N ILE A 290 -5.10 -2.11 -7.91
CA ILE A 290 -5.92 -2.54 -6.78
C ILE A 290 -5.78 -4.06 -6.64
N PRO A 291 -4.90 -4.55 -5.75
CA PRO A 291 -4.70 -5.98 -5.54
C PRO A 291 -5.86 -6.63 -4.77
N GLY A 292 -6.15 -7.87 -5.11
CA GLY A 292 -6.94 -8.75 -4.29
C GLY A 292 -6.12 -9.42 -3.18
N SER A 293 -6.42 -10.68 -2.89
CA SER A 293 -5.61 -11.55 -2.04
C SER A 293 -4.82 -12.55 -2.88
N MET A 294 -4.01 -13.39 -2.24
CA MET A 294 -3.21 -14.42 -2.94
C MET A 294 -4.04 -15.45 -3.72
N GLY A 295 -5.34 -15.53 -3.51
CA GLY A 295 -6.25 -16.44 -4.20
C GLY A 295 -7.40 -15.74 -4.91
N THR A 296 -7.36 -14.41 -5.06
CA THR A 296 -8.39 -13.60 -5.71
C THR A 296 -7.79 -12.69 -6.77
N LYS A 297 -8.64 -12.11 -7.59
CA LYS A 297 -8.21 -11.24 -8.70
C LYS A 297 -7.65 -9.91 -8.22
N SER A 298 -6.80 -9.30 -9.04
CA SER A 298 -6.29 -7.94 -8.91
C SER A 298 -6.65 -7.13 -10.15
N TYR A 299 -6.59 -5.80 -10.06
CA TYR A 299 -7.04 -4.93 -11.14
C TYR A 299 -6.00 -3.85 -11.45
N ILE A 300 -5.77 -3.62 -12.74
CA ILE A 300 -5.18 -2.38 -13.24
C ILE A 300 -6.35 -1.46 -13.58
N VAL A 301 -6.32 -0.24 -13.08
CA VAL A 301 -7.44 0.70 -13.17
C VAL A 301 -6.99 2.05 -13.71
N GLU A 302 -7.93 2.82 -14.24
CA GLU A 302 -7.76 4.22 -14.61
C GLU A 302 -8.60 5.08 -13.65
N GLY A 303 -7.97 6.09 -13.05
CA GLY A 303 -8.64 7.05 -12.19
C GLY A 303 -9.64 7.93 -12.96
N LEU A 304 -10.73 8.29 -12.30
CA LEU A 304 -11.79 9.16 -12.87
C LEU A 304 -11.75 10.58 -12.30
N GLY A 305 -10.80 10.90 -11.41
CA GLY A 305 -10.61 12.24 -10.87
C GLY A 305 -11.76 12.75 -10.00
N ASN A 306 -12.53 11.87 -9.35
CA ASN A 306 -13.70 12.25 -8.55
C ASN A 306 -13.29 13.16 -7.37
N PRO A 307 -13.76 14.44 -7.33
CA PRO A 307 -13.39 15.37 -6.28
C PRO A 307 -13.92 14.96 -4.89
N GLU A 308 -15.00 14.20 -4.83
CA GLU A 308 -15.64 13.80 -3.57
C GLU A 308 -14.79 12.79 -2.77
N SER A 309 -13.90 12.06 -3.44
CA SER A 309 -12.91 11.20 -2.80
C SER A 309 -11.53 11.86 -2.64
N PHE A 310 -11.42 13.17 -2.87
CA PHE A 310 -10.13 13.86 -3.07
C PHE A 310 -9.29 13.16 -4.13
N LYS A 311 -9.93 12.77 -5.24
CA LYS A 311 -9.32 12.06 -6.38
C LYS A 311 -8.54 10.82 -5.89
N SER A 312 -9.20 9.97 -5.09
CA SER A 312 -8.63 8.77 -4.49
C SER A 312 -9.53 7.56 -4.71
N CYS A 313 -8.96 6.36 -4.62
CA CYS A 313 -9.63 5.08 -4.70
C CYS A 313 -9.07 4.10 -3.66
N SER A 314 -9.63 2.90 -3.57
CA SER A 314 -9.11 1.85 -2.70
C SER A 314 -7.69 1.43 -3.07
N HIS A 315 -6.97 0.83 -2.12
CA HIS A 315 -5.61 0.32 -2.33
C HIS A 315 -5.55 -1.20 -2.46
N GLY A 316 -6.66 -1.89 -2.24
CA GLY A 316 -6.76 -3.35 -2.26
C GLY A 316 -8.13 -3.85 -1.86
N ALA A 317 -8.24 -5.13 -1.52
CA ALA A 317 -9.51 -5.75 -1.11
C ALA A 317 -9.98 -5.27 0.27
N GLY A 318 -9.08 -4.90 1.16
CA GLY A 318 -9.39 -4.65 2.57
C GLY A 318 -9.62 -5.92 3.38
N ARG A 319 -9.42 -5.85 4.69
CA ARG A 319 -9.54 -7.02 5.56
C ARG A 319 -10.94 -7.16 6.14
N LEU A 320 -11.40 -8.41 6.27
CA LEU A 320 -12.60 -8.79 7.03
C LEU A 320 -12.27 -9.05 8.50
N MET A 321 -11.05 -9.48 8.80
CA MET A 321 -10.63 -9.85 10.14
C MET A 321 -9.16 -9.55 10.38
N GLY A 322 -8.79 -9.35 11.67
CA GLY A 322 -7.40 -9.16 12.08
C GLY A 322 -6.54 -10.40 11.81
N ARG A 323 -5.22 -10.23 11.70
CA ARG A 323 -4.27 -11.32 11.42
C ARG A 323 -4.38 -12.50 12.39
N LYS A 324 -4.42 -12.21 13.70
CA LYS A 324 -4.55 -13.25 14.74
C LYS A 324 -5.88 -13.99 14.64
N ASP A 325 -6.96 -13.30 14.26
CA ASP A 325 -8.27 -13.91 14.06
C ASP A 325 -8.29 -14.81 12.83
N ALA A 326 -7.65 -14.39 11.74
CA ALA A 326 -7.48 -15.22 10.54
C ALA A 326 -6.75 -16.53 10.88
N CYS A 327 -5.62 -16.48 11.57
CA CYS A 327 -4.90 -17.69 12.01
C CYS A 327 -5.73 -18.60 12.94
N ARG A 328 -6.69 -18.05 13.72
CA ARG A 328 -7.53 -18.85 14.62
C ARG A 328 -8.76 -19.43 13.95
N ARG A 329 -9.34 -18.72 12.98
CA ARG A 329 -10.69 -18.99 12.44
C ARG A 329 -10.68 -19.68 11.09
N LEU A 330 -9.65 -19.46 10.29
CA LEU A 330 -9.54 -20.05 8.96
C LEU A 330 -8.96 -21.48 9.05
N SER A 331 -9.38 -22.33 8.14
CA SER A 331 -8.88 -23.70 7.98
C SER A 331 -7.74 -23.73 6.96
N LEU A 332 -6.59 -24.26 7.37
CA LEU A 332 -5.45 -24.40 6.47
C LEU A 332 -5.77 -25.26 5.24
N ASP A 333 -6.48 -26.36 5.44
CA ASP A 333 -6.82 -27.26 4.35
C ASP A 333 -7.78 -26.62 3.35
N GLU A 334 -8.80 -25.87 3.83
CA GLU A 334 -9.76 -25.18 2.95
C GLU A 334 -9.07 -24.05 2.15
N GLU A 335 -8.19 -23.26 2.78
CA GLU A 335 -7.48 -22.17 2.09
C GLU A 335 -6.48 -22.71 1.07
N LYS A 336 -5.79 -23.82 1.37
CA LYS A 336 -4.92 -24.51 0.41
C LYS A 336 -5.71 -25.07 -0.76
N GLU A 337 -6.81 -25.82 -0.47
CA GLU A 337 -7.66 -26.38 -1.51
C GLU A 337 -8.21 -25.31 -2.46
N ARG A 338 -8.65 -24.17 -1.91
CA ARG A 338 -9.12 -23.02 -2.70
C ARG A 338 -8.08 -22.52 -3.70
N MET A 339 -6.81 -22.47 -3.32
CA MET A 339 -5.72 -22.03 -4.18
C MET A 339 -5.28 -23.14 -5.15
N ASP A 340 -5.17 -24.39 -4.68
CA ASP A 340 -4.80 -25.55 -5.48
C ASP A 340 -5.81 -25.81 -6.62
N GLN A 341 -7.10 -25.66 -6.35
CA GLN A 341 -8.16 -25.79 -7.37
C GLN A 341 -8.06 -24.74 -8.50
N GLN A 342 -7.44 -23.59 -8.22
CA GLN A 342 -7.17 -22.55 -9.23
C GLN A 342 -5.82 -22.76 -9.93
N GLY A 343 -5.05 -23.78 -9.54
CA GLY A 343 -3.70 -24.03 -10.06
C GLY A 343 -2.64 -23.01 -9.64
N ILE A 344 -2.88 -22.31 -8.52
CA ILE A 344 -1.96 -21.29 -8.02
C ILE A 344 -0.77 -21.95 -7.31
N ILE A 345 0.44 -21.61 -7.70
CA ILE A 345 1.66 -22.04 -6.99
C ILE A 345 1.86 -21.11 -5.78
N HIS A 346 1.81 -21.67 -4.57
CA HIS A 346 1.90 -20.92 -3.32
C HIS A 346 2.74 -21.60 -2.25
N GLY A 347 3.11 -20.84 -1.21
CA GLY A 347 3.92 -21.34 -0.10
C GLY A 347 3.15 -21.60 1.19
N LEU A 348 1.81 -21.59 1.18
CA LEU A 348 0.98 -21.76 2.38
C LEU A 348 1.13 -23.18 2.94
N ARG A 349 1.70 -23.34 4.14
CA ARG A 349 2.04 -24.66 4.73
C ARG A 349 1.61 -24.80 6.19
N SER A 350 1.39 -23.71 6.91
CA SER A 350 1.09 -23.72 8.34
C SER A 350 -0.03 -22.77 8.72
N GLN A 351 -0.67 -23.07 9.86
CA GLN A 351 -1.76 -22.26 10.42
C GLN A 351 -1.32 -20.80 10.67
N ASN A 352 -0.06 -20.56 10.98
CA ASN A 352 0.46 -19.22 11.25
C ASN A 352 0.59 -18.35 9.98
N GLU A 353 0.55 -18.95 8.80
CA GLU A 353 0.61 -18.26 7.51
C GLU A 353 -0.78 -17.87 6.98
N LEU A 354 -1.84 -18.22 7.70
CA LEU A 354 -3.22 -17.86 7.38
C LEU A 354 -3.56 -16.40 7.65
N ASP A 355 -2.66 -15.66 8.28
CA ASP A 355 -2.85 -14.23 8.54
C ASP A 355 -3.11 -13.40 7.27
N GLU A 356 -2.65 -13.87 6.11
CA GLU A 356 -2.83 -13.25 4.80
C GLU A 356 -3.56 -14.16 3.79
N ALA A 357 -4.25 -15.21 4.28
CA ALA A 357 -5.02 -16.12 3.43
C ALA A 357 -6.23 -15.43 2.77
N PRO A 358 -6.74 -15.93 1.62
CA PRO A 358 -7.87 -15.33 0.90
C PRO A 358 -9.10 -15.07 1.78
N GLY A 359 -9.45 -15.99 2.68
CA GLY A 359 -10.59 -15.85 3.59
C GLY A 359 -10.48 -14.70 4.62
N ALA A 360 -9.30 -14.07 4.77
CA ALA A 360 -9.11 -12.91 5.65
C ALA A 360 -9.54 -11.58 5.02
N TYR A 361 -9.88 -11.55 3.72
CA TYR A 361 -10.14 -10.35 2.94
C TYR A 361 -11.58 -10.23 2.47
N LYS A 362 -12.01 -8.98 2.22
CA LYS A 362 -13.30 -8.67 1.58
C LYS A 362 -13.31 -9.18 0.14
N ASP A 363 -14.51 -9.30 -0.41
CA ASP A 363 -14.68 -9.61 -1.84
C ASP A 363 -14.21 -8.42 -2.70
N ILE A 364 -13.14 -8.64 -3.43
CA ILE A 364 -12.56 -7.60 -4.30
C ILE A 364 -13.53 -7.15 -5.40
N ALA A 365 -14.39 -8.05 -5.90
CA ALA A 365 -15.37 -7.68 -6.92
C ALA A 365 -16.39 -6.67 -6.35
N GLN A 366 -16.80 -6.83 -5.10
CA GLN A 366 -17.67 -5.88 -4.42
C GLN A 366 -16.94 -4.52 -4.18
N VAL A 367 -15.66 -4.55 -3.80
CA VAL A 367 -14.85 -3.33 -3.64
C VAL A 367 -14.82 -2.53 -4.94
N ILE A 368 -14.50 -3.19 -6.06
CA ILE A 368 -14.48 -2.55 -7.39
C ILE A 368 -15.86 -2.03 -7.81
N ALA A 369 -16.92 -2.79 -7.54
CA ALA A 369 -18.29 -2.36 -7.85
C ALA A 369 -18.70 -1.10 -7.08
N ASN A 370 -18.28 -0.96 -5.82
CA ASN A 370 -18.59 0.19 -4.97
C ASN A 370 -17.86 1.47 -5.37
N GLU A 371 -16.76 1.38 -6.12
CA GLU A 371 -15.96 2.53 -6.54
C GLU A 371 -15.97 2.82 -8.06
N ARG A 372 -17.01 2.37 -8.76
CA ARG A 372 -17.20 2.62 -10.21
C ARG A 372 -17.24 4.10 -10.61
N ASP A 373 -17.45 5.01 -9.66
CA ASP A 373 -17.37 6.46 -9.83
C ASP A 373 -15.98 7.03 -9.48
N LEU A 374 -15.05 6.21 -9.02
CA LEU A 374 -13.68 6.57 -8.69
C LEU A 374 -12.66 6.05 -9.71
N VAL A 375 -12.89 4.85 -10.22
CA VAL A 375 -11.99 4.17 -11.16
C VAL A 375 -12.74 3.39 -12.23
N LYS A 376 -12.06 3.18 -13.35
CA LYS A 376 -12.47 2.30 -14.44
C LYS A 376 -11.48 1.12 -14.52
N PRO A 377 -11.93 -0.14 -14.31
CA PRO A 377 -11.09 -1.31 -14.51
C PRO A 377 -10.64 -1.42 -15.98
N LEU A 378 -9.33 -1.60 -16.19
CA LEU A 378 -8.72 -1.80 -17.51
C LEU A 378 -8.31 -3.24 -17.73
N VAL A 379 -7.71 -3.88 -16.70
CA VAL A 379 -7.22 -5.26 -16.75
C VAL A 379 -7.63 -5.98 -15.48
N GLU A 380 -8.14 -7.19 -15.61
CA GLU A 380 -8.43 -8.11 -14.51
C GLU A 380 -7.38 -9.22 -14.51
N LEU A 381 -6.64 -9.36 -13.41
CA LEU A 381 -5.51 -10.26 -13.28
C LEU A 381 -5.82 -11.38 -12.29
N ALA A 382 -5.58 -12.63 -12.69
CA ALA A 382 -5.69 -13.80 -11.83
C ALA A 382 -4.30 -14.31 -11.42
N PRO A 383 -4.06 -14.70 -10.15
CA PRO A 383 -2.77 -15.18 -9.70
C PRO A 383 -2.43 -16.54 -10.33
N MET A 384 -1.17 -16.74 -10.70
CA MET A 384 -0.58 -18.01 -11.15
C MET A 384 0.43 -18.53 -10.14
N ALA A 385 1.23 -17.64 -9.55
CA ALA A 385 2.24 -17.97 -8.56
C ALA A 385 2.43 -16.82 -7.57
N VAL A 386 2.57 -17.14 -6.27
CA VAL A 386 2.63 -16.16 -5.18
C VAL A 386 3.84 -16.43 -4.27
N ILE A 387 4.62 -15.39 -4.00
CA ILE A 387 5.66 -15.37 -2.96
C ILE A 387 5.22 -14.37 -1.90
N LYS A 388 5.10 -14.83 -0.64
CA LYS A 388 4.84 -13.99 0.53
C LYS A 388 6.16 -13.65 1.24
N GLY A 389 6.17 -12.47 1.86
CA GLY A 389 7.30 -12.01 2.63
C GLY A 389 7.35 -12.50 4.08
#